data_0df2348bcd6ceef0362e6fa2783fe6b3
#
_entry.id   0df2348bcd6ceef0362e6fa2783fe6b3
#
_cell.length_a   1.000
_cell.length_b   1.000
_cell.length_c   1.000
_cell.angle_alpha   90.00
_cell.angle_beta   90.00
_cell.angle_gamma   90.00
#
_symmetry.space_group_name_H-M   'P 1'
#
loop_
_entity.id
_entity.type
_entity.pdbx_description
1 polymer ?
#
loop_
_entity_poly.entity_id
_entity_poly.type
_entity_poly.pdbx_seq_one_letter_code
_entity_poly.pdbx_strand_id
1 'polypeptide(L)'
;LDMSAGGDLFLTGGLIDLKNDGSAVSQIKFYCESSNAHAQTLQGAPHSESASNTLTLPSTGGNSVLVTNSSTSTLTNKTLTTPLIADNGYISYGTDGEVRLISNPDKGVILKHTATADDKPVVLTLQTGETDMAANDVMGKIEFQAPDEGTGTDAILVAAAIQAKSEGDFSASSNATSLEFMTGASEAATAKVRITSAGHLVPTADDSYDLGTSSLQWRNIYTGDLHLSNMTKDIGNIVDGSKGDWTIQEGSEDLFLI
;
A
#
# COMPACT_ATOMS: atom_id res chain seq x y z
N LEU A 1 36.77 30.41 -36.82
CA LEU A 1 37.37 29.20 -37.35
C LEU A 1 36.34 28.49 -38.24
N ASP A 2 36.56 28.55 -39.55
CA ASP A 2 35.73 27.80 -40.49
C ASP A 2 36.54 26.57 -40.95
N MET A 3 36.02 25.37 -40.71
CA MET A 3 36.62 24.10 -41.10
C MET A 3 35.70 23.43 -42.12
N SER A 4 35.69 24.00 -43.32
CA SER A 4 34.89 23.48 -44.44
C SER A 4 35.66 22.37 -45.16
N ALA A 5 35.10 21.21 -45.29
CA ALA A 5 35.61 20.05 -46.02
C ALA A 5 36.19 18.91 -45.14
N GLY A 6 35.38 18.35 -44.29
CA GLY A 6 35.66 17.03 -43.72
C GLY A 6 36.80 16.96 -42.71
N GLY A 7 37.18 18.08 -42.12
CA GLY A 7 38.21 18.12 -41.08
C GLY A 7 37.64 17.96 -39.66
N ASP A 8 38.38 17.29 -38.81
CA ASP A 8 38.10 17.17 -37.39
C ASP A 8 38.70 18.35 -36.60
N LEU A 9 38.02 18.78 -35.54
CA LEU A 9 38.53 19.72 -34.55
C LEU A 9 39.13 18.95 -33.37
N PHE A 10 40.44 18.91 -33.25
CA PHE A 10 41.14 18.33 -32.10
C PHE A 10 41.52 19.42 -31.09
N LEU A 11 41.00 19.32 -29.87
CA LEU A 11 41.40 20.17 -28.75
C LEU A 11 42.11 19.31 -27.71
N THR A 12 43.36 19.63 -27.42
CA THR A 12 44.20 18.86 -26.49
C THR A 12 44.24 19.56 -25.15
N GLY A 13 43.54 18.98 -24.18
CA GLY A 13 43.50 19.45 -22.80
C GLY A 13 42.55 20.64 -22.58
N GLY A 14 42.08 20.80 -21.37
CA GLY A 14 41.42 21.99 -20.92
C GLY A 14 39.92 22.11 -21.14
N LEU A 15 39.47 23.32 -21.37
CA LEU A 15 38.11 23.78 -21.35
C LEU A 15 37.68 24.26 -22.72
N ILE A 16 36.48 23.93 -23.18
CA ILE A 16 35.79 24.66 -24.23
C ILE A 16 34.79 25.62 -23.55
N ASP A 17 35.11 26.91 -23.54
CA ASP A 17 34.28 27.95 -22.96
C ASP A 17 33.56 28.71 -24.08
N LEU A 18 32.24 28.48 -24.18
CA LEU A 18 31.39 29.11 -25.20
C LEU A 18 30.71 30.33 -24.61
N LYS A 19 31.31 31.49 -24.80
CA LYS A 19 30.71 32.77 -24.40
C LYS A 19 29.93 33.38 -25.57
N ASN A 20 28.84 34.05 -25.24
CA ASN A 20 28.05 34.81 -26.20
C ASN A 20 28.33 36.33 -26.08
N ASP A 21 27.76 37.12 -26.97
CA ASP A 21 27.84 38.57 -26.99
C ASP A 21 26.79 39.28 -26.13
N GLY A 22 26.00 38.52 -25.36
CA GLY A 22 24.90 39.02 -24.52
C GLY A 22 23.56 39.07 -25.21
N SER A 23 23.46 38.71 -26.49
CA SER A 23 22.18 38.74 -27.25
C SER A 23 21.40 37.45 -27.22
N ALA A 24 22.06 36.30 -27.06
CA ALA A 24 21.45 34.98 -27.06
C ALA A 24 22.24 34.01 -26.16
N VAL A 25 21.65 32.90 -25.74
CA VAL A 25 22.34 31.86 -25.01
C VAL A 25 23.31 31.09 -25.89
N SER A 26 24.41 30.58 -25.32
CA SER A 26 25.38 29.77 -26.05
C SER A 26 24.81 28.41 -26.42
N GLN A 27 25.13 27.90 -27.61
CA GLN A 27 24.58 26.68 -28.19
C GLN A 27 25.63 25.82 -28.87
N ILE A 28 25.44 24.51 -28.85
CA ILE A 28 26.11 23.53 -29.71
C ILE A 28 25.02 22.80 -30.51
N LYS A 29 25.17 22.76 -31.85
CA LYS A 29 24.25 22.05 -32.74
C LYS A 29 24.88 20.84 -33.36
N PHE A 30 24.18 19.73 -33.33
CA PHE A 30 24.49 18.47 -33.98
C PHE A 30 23.49 18.23 -35.11
N TYR A 31 23.96 18.16 -36.35
CA TYR A 31 23.09 17.93 -37.50
C TYR A 31 23.03 16.44 -37.85
N CYS A 32 21.94 16.02 -38.47
CA CYS A 32 21.81 14.68 -39.01
C CYS A 32 22.69 14.52 -40.30
N GLU A 33 22.92 13.27 -40.67
CA GLU A 33 23.75 12.86 -41.80
C GLU A 33 23.18 13.22 -43.18
N SER A 34 21.87 13.51 -43.27
CA SER A 34 21.22 13.80 -44.57
C SER A 34 21.02 15.30 -44.77
N SER A 35 21.93 15.91 -45.52
CA SER A 35 21.86 17.30 -45.98
C SER A 35 21.64 18.34 -44.88
N ASN A 36 22.05 18.06 -43.66
CA ASN A 36 21.84 18.93 -42.48
C ASN A 36 20.35 19.36 -42.28
N ALA A 37 19.40 18.49 -42.62
CA ALA A 37 17.97 18.81 -42.61
C ALA A 37 17.44 19.00 -41.19
N HIS A 38 18.01 18.31 -40.19
CA HIS A 38 17.54 18.33 -38.80
C HIS A 38 18.73 18.57 -37.85
N ALA A 39 18.53 19.35 -36.81
CA ALA A 39 19.53 19.62 -35.79
C ALA A 39 19.02 19.32 -34.37
N GLN A 40 19.89 18.75 -33.54
CA GLN A 40 19.76 18.69 -32.10
C GLN A 40 20.62 19.78 -31.47
N THR A 41 20.09 20.51 -30.49
CA THR A 41 20.81 21.62 -29.89
C THR A 41 20.99 21.39 -28.39
N LEU A 42 22.24 21.50 -27.90
CA LEU A 42 22.53 21.73 -26.49
C LEU A 42 22.66 23.25 -26.30
N GLN A 43 21.93 23.80 -25.34
CA GLN A 43 21.91 25.23 -25.10
C GLN A 43 22.00 25.56 -23.62
N GLY A 44 22.61 26.67 -23.26
CA GLY A 44 22.60 27.19 -21.92
C GLY A 44 21.22 27.66 -21.49
N ALA A 45 20.94 27.68 -20.20
CA ALA A 45 19.71 28.23 -19.66
C ALA A 45 19.63 29.75 -19.89
N PRO A 46 18.40 30.32 -20.06
CA PRO A 46 18.22 31.78 -20.13
C PRO A 46 18.70 32.47 -18.85
N HIS A 47 19.14 33.72 -18.97
CA HIS A 47 19.62 34.52 -17.82
C HIS A 47 18.56 34.63 -16.72
N SER A 48 17.29 34.70 -17.08
CA SER A 48 16.15 34.77 -16.12
C SER A 48 16.07 33.59 -15.17
N GLU A 49 16.63 32.42 -15.51
CA GLU A 49 16.66 31.24 -14.65
C GLU A 49 17.82 31.24 -13.66
N SER A 50 18.78 32.15 -13.81
CA SER A 50 19.96 32.28 -12.92
C SER A 50 20.71 30.94 -12.70
N ALA A 51 20.67 30.04 -13.68
CA ALA A 51 21.19 28.68 -13.57
C ALA A 51 22.72 28.68 -13.57
N SER A 52 23.32 28.02 -12.57
CA SER A 52 24.74 27.77 -12.46
C SER A 52 24.96 26.32 -12.02
N ASN A 53 24.83 25.39 -12.94
CA ASN A 53 24.90 23.95 -12.69
C ASN A 53 25.89 23.23 -13.60
N THR A 54 26.29 22.03 -13.21
CA THR A 54 27.12 21.14 -14.01
C THR A 54 26.33 19.90 -14.40
N LEU A 55 26.26 19.59 -15.67
CA LEU A 55 25.78 18.30 -16.17
C LEU A 55 26.97 17.35 -16.29
N THR A 56 27.05 16.38 -15.38
CA THR A 56 28.09 15.35 -15.42
C THR A 56 27.63 14.19 -16.28
N LEU A 57 28.42 13.82 -17.27
CA LEU A 57 28.14 12.63 -18.08
C LEU A 57 28.38 11.34 -17.25
N PRO A 58 27.66 10.23 -17.54
CA PRO A 58 27.83 8.97 -16.83
C PRO A 58 29.28 8.49 -16.81
N SER A 59 29.79 8.07 -15.67
CA SER A 59 31.11 7.48 -15.47
C SER A 59 31.16 5.98 -15.79
N THR A 60 30.02 5.36 -16.05
CA THR A 60 29.92 3.92 -16.38
C THR A 60 30.22 3.67 -17.87
N GLY A 61 30.92 2.58 -18.16
CA GLY A 61 31.17 2.15 -19.54
C GLY A 61 29.83 1.76 -20.24
N GLY A 62 29.88 1.80 -21.58
CA GLY A 62 28.72 1.52 -22.43
C GLY A 62 27.96 2.77 -22.90
N ASN A 63 27.03 2.58 -23.84
CA ASN A 63 26.21 3.65 -24.39
C ASN A 63 25.14 4.08 -23.42
N SER A 64 24.98 5.39 -23.27
CA SER A 64 23.93 5.99 -22.43
C SER A 64 23.11 6.99 -23.23
N VAL A 65 21.81 7.05 -22.95
CA VAL A 65 20.87 7.99 -23.56
C VAL A 65 20.49 9.06 -22.56
N LEU A 66 20.50 10.32 -22.97
CA LEU A 66 19.99 11.42 -22.16
C LEU A 66 18.46 11.35 -22.14
N VAL A 67 17.89 11.11 -20.95
CA VAL A 67 16.44 11.08 -20.76
C VAL A 67 15.92 12.50 -20.61
N THR A 68 14.97 12.87 -21.46
CA THR A 68 14.31 14.19 -21.43
C THR A 68 12.87 14.07 -20.90
N ASN A 69 12.23 15.18 -20.61
CA ASN A 69 10.84 15.25 -20.16
C ASN A 69 9.82 14.73 -21.19
N SER A 70 10.19 14.60 -22.44
CA SER A 70 9.35 14.07 -23.52
C SER A 70 9.79 12.69 -24.03
N SER A 71 10.86 12.11 -23.46
CA SER A 71 11.34 10.79 -23.89
C SER A 71 10.46 9.67 -23.31
N THR A 72 10.24 8.62 -24.09
CA THR A 72 9.57 7.38 -23.67
C THR A 72 10.56 6.33 -23.16
N SER A 73 11.74 6.77 -22.68
CA SER A 73 12.83 5.90 -22.25
C SER A 73 12.49 5.14 -20.98
N THR A 74 12.88 3.87 -20.92
CA THR A 74 12.80 3.06 -19.69
C THR A 74 13.95 3.46 -18.76
N LEU A 75 13.62 3.78 -17.50
CA LEU A 75 14.59 4.02 -16.44
C LEU A 75 14.88 2.72 -15.70
N THR A 76 16.06 2.13 -15.91
CA THR A 76 16.51 0.94 -15.18
C THR A 76 17.52 1.32 -14.11
N ASN A 77 17.48 0.64 -12.96
CA ASN A 77 18.39 0.86 -11.84
C ASN A 77 18.44 2.33 -11.37
N LYS A 78 17.28 3.00 -11.34
CA LYS A 78 17.14 4.38 -10.88
C LYS A 78 16.27 4.45 -9.62
N THR A 79 16.71 5.23 -8.65
CA THR A 79 15.90 5.63 -7.51
C THR A 79 15.22 6.95 -7.83
N LEU A 80 13.90 6.98 -7.75
CA LEU A 80 13.11 8.21 -7.86
C LEU A 80 12.84 8.72 -6.44
N THR A 81 13.46 9.83 -6.07
CA THR A 81 13.22 10.47 -4.78
C THR A 81 12.02 11.40 -4.91
N THR A 82 11.01 11.21 -4.06
CA THR A 82 9.78 12.03 -4.03
C THR A 82 9.08 12.19 -5.39
N PRO A 83 8.76 11.11 -6.12
CA PRO A 83 8.01 11.23 -7.36
C PRO A 83 6.61 11.77 -7.06
N LEU A 84 6.22 12.84 -7.75
CA LEU A 84 4.86 13.37 -7.69
C LEU A 84 4.00 12.71 -8.77
N ILE A 85 2.93 12.05 -8.36
CA ILE A 85 1.90 11.54 -9.27
C ILE A 85 0.78 12.57 -9.32
N ALA A 86 0.59 13.18 -10.47
CA ALA A 86 -0.46 14.18 -10.67
C ALA A 86 -1.87 13.59 -10.44
N ASP A 87 -2.86 14.46 -10.27
CA ASP A 87 -4.27 14.08 -10.15
C ASP A 87 -4.70 13.19 -11.32
N ASN A 88 -5.37 12.09 -11.00
CA ASN A 88 -5.73 11.02 -11.94
C ASN A 88 -4.53 10.33 -12.63
N GLY A 89 -3.29 10.68 -12.23
CA GLY A 89 -2.10 9.96 -12.63
C GLY A 89 -2.03 8.59 -11.95
N TYR A 90 -1.20 7.70 -12.48
CA TYR A 90 -1.08 6.34 -11.96
C TYR A 90 0.31 5.75 -12.12
N ILE A 91 0.61 4.76 -11.29
CA ILE A 91 1.73 3.82 -11.48
C ILE A 91 1.13 2.52 -12.01
N SER A 92 1.62 2.04 -13.14
CA SER A 92 1.22 0.75 -13.72
C SER A 92 2.16 -0.36 -13.31
N TYR A 93 1.60 -1.53 -13.06
CA TYR A 93 2.32 -2.77 -12.80
C TYR A 93 1.99 -3.80 -13.89
N GLY A 94 2.98 -4.65 -14.23
CA GLY A 94 2.87 -5.63 -15.30
C GLY A 94 3.21 -5.03 -16.69
N THR A 95 3.48 -5.89 -17.67
CA THR A 95 3.82 -5.49 -19.05
C THR A 95 2.69 -4.79 -19.76
N ASP A 96 1.45 -5.14 -19.43
CA ASP A 96 0.22 -4.63 -20.07
C ASP A 96 -0.38 -3.47 -19.24
N GLY A 97 0.20 -3.13 -18.08
CA GLY A 97 -0.33 -2.13 -17.17
C GLY A 97 -1.70 -2.49 -16.61
N GLU A 98 -1.94 -3.77 -16.41
CA GLU A 98 -3.23 -4.34 -15.97
C GLU A 98 -3.62 -3.88 -14.57
N VAL A 99 -2.66 -3.77 -13.67
CA VAL A 99 -2.87 -3.28 -12.30
C VAL A 99 -2.32 -1.87 -12.19
N ARG A 100 -3.11 -0.96 -11.62
CA ARG A 100 -2.75 0.44 -11.44
C ARG A 100 -3.01 0.92 -10.03
N LEU A 101 -2.05 1.73 -9.53
CA LEU A 101 -2.22 2.56 -8.34
C LEU A 101 -2.49 3.99 -8.83
N ILE A 102 -3.71 4.48 -8.64
CA ILE A 102 -4.21 5.73 -9.24
C ILE A 102 -4.40 6.76 -8.14
N SER A 103 -3.89 7.98 -8.35
CA SER A 103 -4.24 9.14 -7.53
C SER A 103 -5.69 9.56 -7.83
N ASN A 104 -6.54 9.52 -6.80
CA ASN A 104 -7.92 9.98 -6.90
C ASN A 104 -8.03 11.31 -6.13
N PRO A 105 -8.22 12.45 -6.82
CA PRO A 105 -8.24 13.75 -6.18
C PRO A 105 -9.21 13.81 -5.00
N ASP A 106 -8.78 14.41 -3.89
CA ASP A 106 -9.55 14.61 -2.65
C ASP A 106 -10.08 13.35 -1.96
N LYS A 107 -9.74 12.14 -2.47
CA LYS A 107 -10.23 10.86 -1.93
C LYS A 107 -9.13 9.86 -1.56
N GLY A 108 -7.92 10.00 -2.14
CA GLY A 108 -6.79 9.11 -1.83
C GLY A 108 -6.35 8.26 -3.02
N VAL A 109 -6.22 6.96 -2.84
CA VAL A 109 -5.60 6.04 -3.80
C VAL A 109 -6.57 4.93 -4.19
N ILE A 110 -6.64 4.64 -5.50
CA ILE A 110 -7.38 3.50 -6.04
C ILE A 110 -6.40 2.45 -6.55
N LEU A 111 -6.54 1.22 -6.09
CA LEU A 111 -5.94 0.04 -6.70
C LEU A 111 -6.94 -0.55 -7.70
N LYS A 112 -6.59 -0.58 -9.00
CA LYS A 112 -7.51 -0.96 -10.07
C LYS A 112 -6.88 -2.02 -10.99
N HIS A 113 -7.64 -3.07 -11.30
CA HIS A 113 -7.40 -3.93 -12.45
C HIS A 113 -8.07 -3.33 -13.68
N THR A 114 -7.38 -3.20 -14.80
CA THR A 114 -7.89 -2.53 -16.01
C THR A 114 -8.57 -3.45 -17.00
N ALA A 115 -8.33 -4.76 -16.91
CA ALA A 115 -8.98 -5.72 -17.80
C ALA A 115 -10.50 -5.72 -17.58
N THR A 116 -11.25 -5.83 -18.69
CA THR A 116 -12.72 -5.82 -18.72
C THR A 116 -13.32 -7.22 -18.89
N ALA A 117 -12.47 -8.24 -19.01
CA ALA A 117 -12.91 -9.64 -19.08
C ALA A 117 -13.49 -10.08 -17.71
N ASP A 118 -14.30 -11.13 -17.75
CA ASP A 118 -14.86 -11.78 -16.56
C ASP A 118 -13.74 -12.36 -15.65
N ASP A 119 -14.02 -12.50 -14.36
CA ASP A 119 -13.09 -13.05 -13.34
C ASP A 119 -11.71 -12.35 -13.26
N LYS A 120 -11.71 -11.01 -13.24
CA LYS A 120 -10.52 -10.19 -13.06
C LYS A 120 -10.60 -9.33 -11.78
N PRO A 121 -10.62 -9.94 -10.61
CA PRO A 121 -10.67 -9.21 -9.34
C PRO A 121 -9.38 -8.44 -9.09
N VAL A 122 -9.47 -7.37 -8.34
CA VAL A 122 -8.30 -6.75 -7.70
C VAL A 122 -7.95 -7.57 -6.47
N VAL A 123 -6.71 -8.02 -6.39
CA VAL A 123 -6.19 -8.75 -5.22
C VAL A 123 -5.09 -7.93 -4.57
N LEU A 124 -5.24 -7.63 -3.28
CA LEU A 124 -4.19 -7.08 -2.43
C LEU A 124 -3.67 -8.21 -1.53
N THR A 125 -2.46 -8.67 -1.77
CA THR A 125 -1.79 -9.67 -0.94
C THR A 125 -0.84 -8.97 0.02
N LEU A 126 -1.08 -9.15 1.33
CA LEU A 126 -0.13 -8.77 2.38
C LEU A 126 0.64 -10.04 2.76
N GLN A 127 1.90 -10.09 2.41
CA GLN A 127 2.76 -11.25 2.63
C GLN A 127 3.99 -10.86 3.43
N THR A 128 4.20 -11.53 4.57
CA THR A 128 5.47 -11.41 5.31
C THR A 128 6.61 -12.08 4.55
N GLY A 129 7.83 -11.62 4.79
CA GLY A 129 9.04 -12.29 4.32
C GLY A 129 9.57 -13.36 5.29
N GLU A 130 8.85 -13.64 6.36
CA GLU A 130 9.22 -14.63 7.37
C GLU A 130 9.17 -16.03 6.78
N THR A 131 10.13 -16.87 7.16
CA THR A 131 10.27 -18.25 6.64
C THR A 131 9.92 -19.33 7.65
N ASP A 132 9.55 -18.93 8.88
CA ASP A 132 9.21 -19.82 9.99
C ASP A 132 8.03 -19.22 10.77
N MET A 133 6.82 -19.47 10.28
CA MET A 133 5.59 -18.97 10.89
C MET A 133 5.25 -19.80 12.13
N ALA A 134 5.47 -19.24 13.30
CA ALA A 134 5.12 -19.82 14.58
C ALA A 134 3.74 -19.37 15.09
N ALA A 135 3.28 -19.96 16.18
CA ALA A 135 2.05 -19.58 16.82
C ALA A 135 2.06 -18.10 17.25
N ASN A 136 1.02 -17.35 16.90
CA ASN A 136 0.82 -15.92 17.17
C ASN A 136 1.57 -14.95 16.26
N ASP A 137 2.26 -15.40 15.22
CA ASP A 137 2.87 -14.51 14.24
C ASP A 137 1.80 -13.82 13.36
N VAL A 138 2.06 -12.57 13.01
CA VAL A 138 1.14 -11.75 12.20
C VAL A 138 1.63 -11.73 10.76
N MET A 139 0.85 -12.30 9.85
CA MET A 139 1.17 -12.35 8.42
C MET A 139 0.98 -11.03 7.70
N GLY A 140 -0.01 -10.26 8.12
CA GLY A 140 -0.34 -8.96 7.52
C GLY A 140 -1.38 -8.23 8.34
N LYS A 141 -1.36 -6.88 8.26
CA LYS A 141 -2.20 -6.00 9.06
C LYS A 141 -2.58 -4.78 8.25
N ILE A 142 -3.81 -4.32 8.40
CA ILE A 142 -4.31 -3.03 7.93
C ILE A 142 -4.64 -2.20 9.17
N GLU A 143 -3.98 -1.04 9.32
CA GLU A 143 -4.14 -0.15 10.46
C GLU A 143 -4.91 1.12 10.07
N PHE A 144 -5.77 1.57 10.97
CA PHE A 144 -6.48 2.85 10.90
C PHE A 144 -5.98 3.71 12.05
N GLN A 145 -5.31 4.80 11.70
CA GLN A 145 -4.68 5.70 12.65
C GLN A 145 -5.08 7.14 12.33
N ALA A 146 -5.40 7.92 13.35
CA ALA A 146 -5.60 9.34 13.19
C ALA A 146 -4.25 10.02 12.83
N PRO A 147 -4.27 11.12 12.07
CA PRO A 147 -3.08 11.92 11.88
C PRO A 147 -2.67 12.57 13.20
N ASP A 148 -1.57 13.29 13.15
CA ASP A 148 -0.95 14.02 14.26
C ASP A 148 -1.95 14.96 14.96
N GLU A 149 -2.63 14.47 16.00
CA GLU A 149 -3.49 15.26 16.87
C GLU A 149 -2.63 16.02 17.90
N GLY A 150 -2.75 17.33 17.94
CA GLY A 150 -1.89 18.22 18.71
C GLY A 150 -2.01 18.11 20.24
N THR A 151 -2.94 17.32 20.78
CA THR A 151 -3.18 17.24 22.23
C THR A 151 -3.43 15.81 22.69
N GLY A 152 -2.39 15.13 23.15
CA GLY A 152 -2.54 13.85 23.83
C GLY A 152 -1.83 12.69 23.17
N THR A 153 -1.38 11.78 24.00
CA THR A 153 -0.60 10.60 23.58
C THR A 153 -1.47 9.50 22.98
N ASP A 154 -2.75 9.43 23.38
CA ASP A 154 -3.65 8.38 22.96
C ASP A 154 -4.24 8.64 21.56
N ALA A 155 -4.39 9.93 21.19
CA ALA A 155 -4.97 10.33 19.90
C ALA A 155 -4.13 9.89 18.68
N ILE A 156 -2.83 9.70 18.85
CA ILE A 156 -1.91 9.28 17.78
C ILE A 156 -1.68 7.76 17.72
N LEU A 157 -2.31 6.99 18.59
CA LEU A 157 -2.21 5.54 18.56
C LEU A 157 -3.05 4.93 17.43
N VAL A 158 -2.73 3.71 17.03
CA VAL A 158 -3.56 2.97 16.08
C VAL A 158 -4.93 2.72 16.72
N ALA A 159 -5.98 3.32 16.16
CA ALA A 159 -7.32 3.30 16.72
C ALA A 159 -8.10 2.02 16.39
N ALA A 160 -7.86 1.45 15.21
CA ALA A 160 -8.46 0.18 14.78
C ALA A 160 -7.54 -0.55 13.82
N ALA A 161 -7.72 -1.87 13.68
CA ALA A 161 -7.00 -2.67 12.71
C ALA A 161 -7.75 -3.97 12.35
N ILE A 162 -7.36 -4.55 11.22
CA ILE A 162 -7.69 -5.92 10.83
C ILE A 162 -6.37 -6.64 10.56
N GLN A 163 -6.17 -7.81 11.18
CA GLN A 163 -4.95 -8.59 10.98
C GLN A 163 -5.22 -10.07 10.79
N ALA A 164 -4.31 -10.74 10.05
CA ALA A 164 -4.25 -12.20 9.97
C ALA A 164 -3.15 -12.71 10.89
N LYS A 165 -3.49 -13.63 11.80
CA LYS A 165 -2.58 -14.13 12.84
C LYS A 165 -2.61 -15.64 12.88
N SER A 166 -1.44 -16.27 12.92
CA SER A 166 -1.32 -17.73 13.01
C SER A 166 -1.89 -18.26 14.33
N GLU A 167 -2.59 -19.38 14.28
CA GLU A 167 -3.10 -20.10 15.48
C GLU A 167 -2.12 -21.17 15.97
N GLY A 168 -1.09 -21.50 15.19
CA GLY A 168 -0.07 -22.47 15.51
C GLY A 168 1.06 -22.40 14.49
N ASP A 169 2.07 -23.24 14.68
CA ASP A 169 3.18 -23.34 13.75
C ASP A 169 2.69 -23.83 12.37
N PHE A 170 3.14 -23.17 11.31
CA PHE A 170 2.84 -23.59 9.96
C PHE A 170 3.66 -24.80 9.58
N SER A 171 3.05 -25.67 8.76
CA SER A 171 3.69 -26.89 8.27
C SER A 171 3.15 -27.27 6.90
N ALA A 172 3.65 -28.33 6.32
CA ALA A 172 3.14 -28.88 5.05
C ALA A 172 1.63 -29.23 5.08
N SER A 173 1.03 -29.39 6.26
CA SER A 173 -0.37 -29.76 6.46
C SER A 173 -1.18 -28.76 7.29
N SER A 174 -0.60 -27.66 7.71
CA SER A 174 -1.29 -26.67 8.56
C SER A 174 -0.86 -25.24 8.23
N ASN A 175 -1.84 -24.39 7.96
CA ASN A 175 -1.75 -22.94 7.89
C ASN A 175 -2.88 -22.30 8.70
N ALA A 176 -3.20 -22.88 9.86
CA ALA A 176 -4.30 -22.42 10.70
C ALA A 176 -4.11 -20.96 11.11
N THR A 177 -5.06 -20.13 10.72
CA THR A 177 -4.99 -18.67 10.83
C THR A 177 -6.31 -18.10 11.30
N SER A 178 -6.26 -17.15 12.22
CA SER A 178 -7.40 -16.30 12.60
C SER A 178 -7.35 -14.96 11.90
N LEU A 179 -8.54 -14.41 11.60
CA LEU A 179 -8.72 -13.02 11.19
C LEU A 179 -9.26 -12.24 12.37
N GLU A 180 -8.48 -11.27 12.86
CA GLU A 180 -8.78 -10.51 14.07
C GLU A 180 -9.24 -9.09 13.74
N PHE A 181 -10.30 -8.62 14.43
CA PHE A 181 -10.81 -7.26 14.40
C PHE A 181 -10.42 -6.55 15.69
N MET A 182 -9.73 -5.41 15.54
CA MET A 182 -9.09 -4.69 16.63
C MET A 182 -9.67 -3.28 16.76
N THR A 183 -9.92 -2.86 17.99
CA THR A 183 -10.29 -1.48 18.33
C THR A 183 -9.60 -1.06 19.61
N GLY A 184 -9.37 0.27 19.77
CA GLY A 184 -8.90 0.90 20.99
C GLY A 184 -9.89 1.95 21.49
N ALA A 185 -9.82 2.33 22.75
CA ALA A 185 -10.56 3.44 23.33
C ALA A 185 -9.62 4.58 23.75
N SER A 186 -8.60 4.26 24.55
CA SER A 186 -7.52 5.16 24.97
C SER A 186 -6.16 4.48 24.91
N GLU A 187 -6.11 3.29 24.37
CA GLU A 187 -4.91 2.48 24.12
C GLU A 187 -4.78 2.16 22.64
N ALA A 188 -3.62 1.64 22.23
CA ALA A 188 -3.47 1.06 20.90
C ALA A 188 -4.49 -0.07 20.69
N ALA A 189 -5.04 -0.17 19.47
CA ALA A 189 -6.04 -1.16 19.12
C ALA A 189 -5.61 -2.58 19.46
N THR A 190 -6.47 -3.29 20.19
CA THR A 190 -6.32 -4.70 20.57
C THR A 190 -7.45 -5.53 19.97
N ALA A 191 -7.20 -6.82 19.72
CA ALA A 191 -8.20 -7.72 19.18
C ALA A 191 -9.39 -7.86 20.15
N LYS A 192 -10.59 -7.66 19.62
CA LYS A 192 -11.87 -7.82 20.38
C LYS A 192 -12.65 -9.03 19.89
N VAL A 193 -12.67 -9.26 18.58
CA VAL A 193 -13.38 -10.35 17.92
C VAL A 193 -12.48 -10.97 16.88
N ARG A 194 -12.58 -12.29 16.69
CA ARG A 194 -11.84 -12.99 15.64
C ARG A 194 -12.69 -14.07 14.97
N ILE A 195 -12.37 -14.35 13.70
CA ILE A 195 -12.81 -15.56 13.00
C ILE A 195 -11.64 -16.55 13.09
N THR A 196 -11.87 -17.71 13.68
CA THR A 196 -10.86 -18.77 13.83
C THR A 196 -10.66 -19.54 12.53
N SER A 197 -9.59 -20.33 12.42
CA SER A 197 -9.35 -21.25 11.28
C SER A 197 -10.48 -22.25 11.09
N ALA A 198 -11.23 -22.60 12.14
CA ALA A 198 -12.42 -23.45 12.06
C ALA A 198 -13.68 -22.69 11.61
N GLY A 199 -13.61 -21.38 11.35
CA GLY A 199 -14.74 -20.57 10.89
C GLY A 199 -15.64 -20.04 12.00
N HIS A 200 -15.27 -20.18 13.28
CA HIS A 200 -16.05 -19.64 14.39
C HIS A 200 -15.78 -18.15 14.59
N LEU A 201 -16.84 -17.33 14.69
CA LEU A 201 -16.76 -15.94 15.14
C LEU A 201 -16.81 -15.91 16.67
N VAL A 202 -15.72 -15.57 17.31
CA VAL A 202 -15.58 -15.60 18.77
C VAL A 202 -14.99 -14.30 19.33
N PRO A 203 -15.36 -13.91 20.56
CA PRO A 203 -14.66 -12.86 21.28
C PRO A 203 -13.23 -13.31 21.61
N THR A 204 -12.32 -12.37 21.81
CA THR A 204 -10.92 -12.67 22.20
C THR A 204 -10.74 -12.83 23.72
N ALA A 205 -11.74 -12.48 24.49
CA ALA A 205 -11.79 -12.68 25.94
C ALA A 205 -13.18 -13.19 26.36
N ASP A 206 -13.20 -14.16 27.26
CA ASP A 206 -14.44 -14.73 27.77
C ASP A 206 -15.27 -13.68 28.54
N ASP A 207 -16.58 -13.68 28.33
CA ASP A 207 -17.56 -12.82 29.05
C ASP A 207 -17.20 -11.31 29.07
N SER A 208 -16.57 -10.81 28.01
CA SER A 208 -16.03 -9.45 27.97
C SER A 208 -16.64 -8.55 26.91
N TYR A 209 -17.30 -9.11 25.91
CA TYR A 209 -17.85 -8.36 24.77
C TYR A 209 -19.27 -8.82 24.43
N ASP A 210 -20.16 -7.86 24.22
CA ASP A 210 -21.57 -8.11 23.91
C ASP A 210 -21.80 -8.21 22.38
N LEU A 211 -22.83 -8.95 21.99
CA LEU A 211 -23.43 -8.90 20.66
C LEU A 211 -24.60 -7.92 20.65
N GLY A 212 -24.33 -6.66 20.33
CA GLY A 212 -25.26 -5.54 20.43
C GLY A 212 -25.18 -4.83 21.79
N THR A 213 -26.08 -3.88 22.03
CA THR A 213 -26.22 -3.12 23.29
C THR A 213 -27.69 -2.93 23.62
N SER A 214 -27.98 -2.40 24.80
CA SER A 214 -29.37 -2.09 25.20
C SER A 214 -30.07 -1.09 24.26
N SER A 215 -29.33 -0.26 23.56
CA SER A 215 -29.83 0.75 22.60
C SER A 215 -29.60 0.40 21.13
N LEU A 216 -28.72 -0.55 20.82
CA LEU A 216 -28.40 -0.99 19.47
C LEU A 216 -28.53 -2.51 19.40
N GLN A 217 -29.70 -2.98 19.06
CA GLN A 217 -30.06 -4.39 19.07
C GLN A 217 -30.06 -4.96 17.65
N TRP A 218 -29.70 -6.24 17.52
CA TRP A 218 -29.89 -6.98 16.29
C TRP A 218 -31.39 -7.21 16.04
N ARG A 219 -31.83 -7.02 14.80
CA ARG A 219 -33.24 -7.24 14.46
C ARG A 219 -33.65 -8.70 14.62
N ASN A 220 -32.82 -9.61 14.17
CA ASN A 220 -33.03 -11.05 14.24
C ASN A 220 -31.68 -11.78 14.37
N ILE A 221 -31.69 -12.93 15.00
CA ILE A 221 -30.63 -13.92 15.02
C ILE A 221 -31.17 -15.17 14.36
N TYR A 222 -30.55 -15.66 13.30
CA TYR A 222 -30.88 -16.91 12.64
C TYR A 222 -29.83 -17.95 13.04
N THR A 223 -30.25 -18.90 13.85
CA THR A 223 -29.42 -20.00 14.37
C THR A 223 -30.25 -21.26 14.45
N GLY A 224 -29.64 -22.45 14.35
CA GLY A 224 -30.31 -23.71 14.61
C GLY A 224 -30.64 -23.83 16.07
N ASP A 225 -29.62 -23.87 16.91
CA ASP A 225 -29.74 -23.96 18.36
C ASP A 225 -29.18 -22.70 19.01
N LEU A 226 -29.73 -22.35 20.21
CA LEU A 226 -29.17 -21.31 21.07
C LEU A 226 -28.67 -21.94 22.37
N HIS A 227 -27.33 -21.99 22.53
CA HIS A 227 -26.69 -22.49 23.75
C HIS A 227 -26.47 -21.34 24.74
N LEU A 228 -26.97 -21.52 25.98
CA LEU A 228 -26.82 -20.59 27.08
C LEU A 228 -26.05 -21.29 28.20
N SER A 229 -24.79 -20.91 28.41
CA SER A 229 -23.95 -21.50 29.45
C SER A 229 -23.25 -20.44 30.29
N ASN A 230 -23.23 -20.64 31.58
CA ASN A 230 -22.41 -19.87 32.49
C ASN A 230 -21.51 -20.77 33.36
N MET A 231 -21.23 -21.97 32.89
CA MET A 231 -20.44 -22.96 33.61
C MET A 231 -19.01 -22.51 33.90
N THR A 232 -18.44 -21.69 33.01
CA THR A 232 -17.08 -21.16 33.14
C THR A 232 -16.98 -19.89 33.98
N LYS A 233 -18.10 -19.24 34.29
CA LYS A 233 -18.12 -18.02 35.11
C LYS A 233 -17.82 -18.32 36.57
N ASP A 234 -17.11 -17.43 37.25
CA ASP A 234 -16.88 -17.53 38.70
C ASP A 234 -18.19 -17.43 39.50
N ILE A 235 -19.07 -16.55 39.05
CA ILE A 235 -20.40 -16.32 39.67
C ILE A 235 -21.46 -16.93 38.76
N GLY A 236 -22.43 -17.63 39.31
CA GLY A 236 -23.57 -18.15 38.60
C GLY A 236 -24.52 -17.04 38.09
N ASN A 237 -25.75 -17.40 37.70
CA ASN A 237 -26.73 -16.40 37.26
C ASN A 237 -27.13 -15.45 38.42
N ILE A 238 -27.63 -14.25 38.06
CA ILE A 238 -27.97 -13.21 39.06
C ILE A 238 -29.26 -13.49 39.84
N VAL A 239 -30.04 -14.48 39.45
CA VAL A 239 -31.33 -14.79 40.09
C VAL A 239 -31.16 -15.64 41.34
N ASP A 240 -30.39 -16.72 41.22
CA ASP A 240 -30.23 -17.68 42.32
C ASP A 240 -28.77 -18.13 42.54
N GLY A 241 -27.82 -17.57 41.77
CA GLY A 241 -26.39 -17.91 41.86
C GLY A 241 -26.02 -19.28 41.26
N SER A 242 -26.96 -19.98 40.63
CA SER A 242 -26.68 -21.30 40.06
C SER A 242 -25.90 -21.20 38.73
N LYS A 243 -25.13 -22.26 38.43
CA LYS A 243 -24.52 -22.48 37.15
C LYS A 243 -25.37 -23.43 36.32
N GLY A 244 -25.47 -23.17 35.02
CA GLY A 244 -26.26 -23.98 34.10
C GLY A 244 -25.72 -24.00 32.70
N ASP A 245 -26.10 -25.01 31.97
CA ASP A 245 -25.78 -25.24 30.57
C ASP A 245 -27.06 -25.70 29.88
N TRP A 246 -27.65 -24.81 29.10
CA TRP A 246 -28.96 -25.00 28.51
C TRP A 246 -28.94 -24.76 27.03
N THR A 247 -29.73 -25.53 26.29
CA THR A 247 -29.94 -25.31 24.85
C THR A 247 -31.44 -25.05 24.63
N ILE A 248 -31.74 -24.01 23.83
CA ILE A 248 -33.07 -23.78 23.28
C ILE A 248 -33.06 -24.35 21.86
N GLN A 249 -33.95 -25.35 21.63
CA GLN A 249 -34.12 -26.00 20.34
C GLN A 249 -35.59 -25.91 19.88
N GLU A 250 -35.77 -25.70 18.57
CA GLU A 250 -37.08 -25.77 17.96
C GLU A 250 -37.46 -27.23 17.64
N GLY A 251 -38.67 -27.60 17.92
CA GLY A 251 -39.32 -28.80 17.42
C GLY A 251 -40.31 -28.48 16.30
N SER A 252 -41.05 -29.46 15.85
CA SER A 252 -42.08 -29.24 14.82
C SER A 252 -43.24 -28.34 15.27
N GLU A 253 -43.53 -28.29 16.53
CA GLU A 253 -44.65 -27.55 17.12
C GLU A 253 -44.29 -26.84 18.43
N ASP A 254 -43.14 -27.13 19.05
CA ASP A 254 -42.74 -26.64 20.36
C ASP A 254 -41.30 -26.15 20.43
N LEU A 255 -40.98 -25.36 21.45
CA LEU A 255 -39.64 -25.01 21.87
C LEU A 255 -39.21 -25.90 23.03
N PHE A 256 -38.04 -26.52 22.92
CA PHE A 256 -37.47 -27.34 23.98
C PHE A 256 -36.35 -26.58 24.69
N LEU A 257 -36.36 -26.67 26.02
CA LEU A 257 -35.24 -26.28 26.89
C LEU A 257 -34.61 -27.59 27.37
N ILE A 258 -33.37 -27.82 27.01
CA ILE A 258 -32.65 -29.07 27.29
C ILE A 258 -31.43 -28.77 28.15
#